data_649a76c16d035c5b86cfde2a51a7c60e
#
_entry.id   649a76c16d035c5b86cfde2a51a7c60e
#
_cell.length_a   1.000
_cell.length_b   1.000
_cell.length_c   1.000
_cell.angle_alpha   90.00
_cell.angle_beta   90.00
_cell.angle_gamma   90.00
#
_symmetry.space_group_name_H-M   'P 1'
#
loop_
_entity.id
_entity.type
_entity.pdbx_description
1 polymer ?
#
loop_
_entity_poly.entity_id
_entity_poly.type
_entity_poly.pdbx_seq_one_letter_code
_entity_poly.pdbx_strand_id
1 'polypeptide(L)'
;MDKYVSADTIWVLIGAFLVFSMQPGFAMVETGFTRAKNAANIVMKNVMDMCLGSIVFWVIGFGLMFGTDIGGFIGAPDFFVQGDYGASYPSTAFFIFQTMFCATAATIVSGAMAERTNFLVYCIYSLIISAVVYPISGHWIWGGGWLAQLGFHDFAGSTAVHMVGGVASLIGAKMIGARIGKYNADGTVNAIPGHSIPLGALGVFLLWFGWFGFNGASTVCATGDDALVSMGAIFITTNMAAAAAATATMIYTWVRYGKPDVSMTLNGVLAGLVAITAGCDMVSPAGALIIGLIAGVLVVASVEFFDQKLKIDDPVGAISVHGVCGAFGTIATGLFALDGGLFYGGGTEFLLKQILGVVTVAIYVGIVMTILFSVLDKIFGLRVSEAEEIKGLDMEEHGLLSSYADFMPTPMEAQTSVTTTYVAPAAAPVAKAVGAKKMSKVVIITSQTRFEALKVALDKLGITGMTVTKVLGYGIQKGSTEMYRGAEVAAHLLPKVKVEMIVSAIPVENVVNTAKQVLYTGKYGDGKIFIYDVEDVVKIRTGETGYDALQDYPIEEK
;
A
#
# COMPACT_ATOMS: atom_id res chain seq x y z
N MET A 1 -18.88 29.16 -36.10
CA MET A 1 -18.50 29.03 -34.67
C MET A 1 -17.48 27.90 -34.58
N ASP A 2 -16.43 28.11 -33.84
CA ASP A 2 -15.44 27.09 -33.63
C ASP A 2 -16.09 25.89 -32.91
N LYS A 3 -15.74 24.67 -33.31
CA LYS A 3 -16.27 23.44 -32.70
C LYS A 3 -15.88 23.32 -31.24
N TYR A 4 -14.68 23.79 -30.87
CA TYR A 4 -14.12 23.63 -29.55
C TYR A 4 -14.08 24.94 -28.77
N VAL A 5 -14.35 24.85 -27.46
CA VAL A 5 -14.26 25.95 -26.49
C VAL A 5 -12.94 25.86 -25.74
N SER A 6 -12.17 26.95 -25.78
CA SER A 6 -10.85 26.97 -25.15
C SER A 6 -10.89 26.70 -23.63
N ALA A 7 -11.87 27.29 -22.92
CA ALA A 7 -12.02 27.10 -21.47
C ALA A 7 -12.30 25.64 -21.11
N ASP A 8 -13.21 24.98 -21.84
CA ASP A 8 -13.55 23.57 -21.60
C ASP A 8 -12.36 22.66 -21.90
N THR A 9 -11.65 22.90 -23.02
CA THR A 9 -10.45 22.14 -23.38
C THR A 9 -9.36 22.28 -22.32
N ILE A 10 -9.07 23.50 -21.87
CA ILE A 10 -8.07 23.76 -20.81
C ILE A 10 -8.50 23.09 -19.52
N TRP A 11 -9.79 23.15 -19.15
CA TRP A 11 -10.29 22.54 -17.93
C TRP A 11 -10.11 21.01 -17.92
N VAL A 12 -10.47 20.34 -19.00
CA VAL A 12 -10.28 18.89 -19.16
C VAL A 12 -8.80 18.51 -19.06
N LEU A 13 -7.89 19.29 -19.67
CA LEU A 13 -6.44 19.05 -19.60
C LEU A 13 -5.87 19.32 -18.19
N ILE A 14 -6.32 20.38 -17.50
CA ILE A 14 -5.97 20.61 -16.09
C ILE A 14 -6.45 19.45 -15.23
N GLY A 15 -7.69 18.97 -15.48
CA GLY A 15 -8.19 17.77 -14.82
C GLY A 15 -7.30 16.57 -15.04
N ALA A 16 -6.84 16.32 -16.26
CA ALA A 16 -5.89 15.24 -16.55
C ALA A 16 -4.59 15.38 -15.75
N PHE A 17 -4.01 16.58 -15.63
CA PHE A 17 -2.82 16.84 -14.81
C PHE A 17 -3.06 16.56 -13.32
N LEU A 18 -4.19 17.04 -12.79
CA LEU A 18 -4.52 16.84 -11.39
C LEU A 18 -4.71 15.35 -11.09
N VAL A 19 -5.44 14.62 -11.93
CA VAL A 19 -5.64 13.18 -11.76
C VAL A 19 -4.33 12.39 -11.98
N PHE A 20 -3.47 12.82 -12.91
CA PHE A 20 -2.12 12.22 -13.05
C PHE A 20 -1.31 12.31 -11.75
N SER A 21 -1.44 13.41 -10.98
CA SER A 21 -0.75 13.55 -9.69
C SER A 21 -1.17 12.48 -8.67
N MET A 22 -2.29 11.79 -8.91
CA MET A 22 -2.74 10.69 -8.05
C MET A 22 -1.89 9.43 -8.23
N GLN A 23 -1.23 9.22 -9.37
CA GLN A 23 -0.34 8.07 -9.58
C GLN A 23 0.86 8.09 -8.62
N PRO A 24 1.66 9.17 -8.53
CA PRO A 24 2.66 9.26 -7.46
C PRO A 24 2.03 9.27 -6.06
N GLY A 25 0.81 9.78 -5.89
CA GLY A 25 0.07 9.71 -4.63
C GLY A 25 -0.16 8.27 -4.17
N PHE A 26 -0.67 7.40 -5.04
CA PHE A 26 -0.82 5.97 -4.77
C PHE A 26 0.51 5.28 -4.49
N ALA A 27 1.52 5.54 -5.34
CA ALA A 27 2.85 4.97 -5.14
C ALA A 27 3.43 5.31 -3.75
N MET A 28 3.24 6.55 -3.27
CA MET A 28 3.70 7.00 -1.95
C MET A 28 2.89 6.39 -0.80
N VAL A 29 1.56 6.30 -0.92
CA VAL A 29 0.70 5.63 0.09
C VAL A 29 1.09 4.17 0.22
N GLU A 30 1.14 3.45 -0.89
CA GLU A 30 1.47 2.03 -0.90
C GLU A 30 2.88 1.77 -0.36
N THR A 31 3.87 2.53 -0.83
CA THR A 31 5.25 2.41 -0.38
C THR A 31 5.35 2.72 1.11
N GLY A 32 4.71 3.78 1.58
CA GLY A 32 4.77 4.20 2.98
C GLY A 32 4.13 3.19 3.94
N PHE A 33 3.04 2.54 3.53
CA PHE A 33 2.28 1.59 4.35
C PHE A 33 2.76 0.14 4.25
N THR A 34 3.78 -0.13 3.46
CA THR A 34 4.39 -1.45 3.31
C THR A 34 5.82 -1.47 3.83
N ARG A 35 6.47 -2.64 3.86
CA ARG A 35 7.84 -2.81 4.37
C ARG A 35 8.87 -2.32 3.34
N ALA A 36 9.93 -1.66 3.82
CA ALA A 36 10.99 -1.03 3.02
C ALA A 36 11.65 -1.96 1.98
N LYS A 37 11.68 -3.27 2.24
CA LYS A 37 12.27 -4.27 1.35
C LYS A 37 11.48 -4.51 0.04
N ASN A 38 10.34 -3.84 -0.12
CA ASN A 38 9.48 -3.94 -1.28
C ASN A 38 9.19 -2.55 -1.92
N ALA A 39 9.88 -1.50 -1.48
CA ALA A 39 9.58 -0.12 -1.86
C ALA A 39 9.77 0.12 -3.37
N ALA A 40 10.86 -0.36 -3.97
CA ALA A 40 11.11 -0.23 -5.40
C ALA A 40 10.13 -1.07 -6.23
N ASN A 41 9.80 -2.27 -5.78
CA ASN A 41 8.79 -3.10 -6.44
C ASN A 41 7.44 -2.39 -6.51
N ILE A 42 7.02 -1.74 -5.41
CA ILE A 42 5.77 -0.98 -5.37
C ILE A 42 5.80 0.21 -6.32
N VAL A 43 6.88 1.00 -6.31
CA VAL A 43 7.03 2.11 -7.25
C VAL A 43 6.99 1.62 -8.69
N MET A 44 7.69 0.52 -9.01
CA MET A 44 7.69 -0.05 -10.35
C MET A 44 6.28 -0.50 -10.78
N LYS A 45 5.51 -1.13 -9.89
CA LYS A 45 4.12 -1.52 -10.18
C LYS A 45 3.26 -0.32 -10.54
N ASN A 46 3.28 0.73 -9.73
CA ASN A 46 2.50 1.94 -9.98
C ASN A 46 2.91 2.66 -11.28
N VAL A 47 4.21 2.69 -11.61
CA VAL A 47 4.68 3.22 -12.89
C VAL A 47 4.17 2.37 -14.06
N MET A 48 4.14 1.04 -13.91
CA MET A 48 3.65 0.15 -14.96
C MET A 48 2.14 0.25 -15.15
N ASP A 49 1.34 0.48 -14.12
CA ASP A 49 -0.10 0.74 -14.26
C ASP A 49 -0.35 1.94 -15.16
N MET A 50 0.38 3.02 -14.94
CA MET A 50 0.27 4.20 -15.80
C MET A 50 0.74 3.93 -17.22
N CYS A 51 1.90 3.28 -17.40
CA CYS A 51 2.49 3.06 -18.71
C CYS A 51 1.71 2.02 -19.53
N LEU A 52 1.47 0.85 -18.96
CA LEU A 52 0.77 -0.24 -19.65
C LEU A 52 -0.71 0.09 -19.83
N GLY A 53 -1.33 0.67 -18.80
CA GLY A 53 -2.72 1.13 -18.85
C GLY A 53 -2.94 2.16 -19.96
N SER A 54 -2.08 3.18 -20.06
CA SER A 54 -2.16 4.19 -21.12
C SER A 54 -2.09 3.58 -22.52
N ILE A 55 -1.15 2.65 -22.74
CA ILE A 55 -0.97 2.02 -24.05
C ILE A 55 -2.19 1.17 -24.42
N VAL A 56 -2.63 0.28 -23.52
CA VAL A 56 -3.69 -0.67 -23.86
C VAL A 56 -5.06 0.00 -23.89
N PHE A 57 -5.28 1.02 -23.06
CA PHE A 57 -6.50 1.81 -23.08
C PHE A 57 -6.60 2.61 -24.39
N TRP A 58 -5.48 3.14 -24.90
CA TRP A 58 -5.43 3.77 -26.23
C TRP A 58 -5.68 2.77 -27.36
N VAL A 59 -5.08 1.57 -27.28
CA VAL A 59 -5.20 0.57 -28.35
C VAL A 59 -6.64 0.08 -28.49
N ILE A 60 -7.32 -0.22 -27.38
CA ILE A 60 -8.65 -0.86 -27.42
C ILE A 60 -9.60 -0.42 -26.30
N GLY A 61 -9.10 -0.20 -25.06
CA GLY A 61 -9.95 -0.01 -23.88
C GLY A 61 -10.89 1.19 -24.01
N PHE A 62 -10.40 2.31 -24.53
CA PHE A 62 -11.20 3.51 -24.70
C PHE A 62 -12.37 3.28 -25.67
N GLY A 63 -12.12 2.59 -26.78
CA GLY A 63 -13.17 2.24 -27.74
C GLY A 63 -14.25 1.35 -27.13
N LEU A 64 -13.84 0.33 -26.36
CA LEU A 64 -14.79 -0.54 -25.64
C LEU A 64 -15.62 0.22 -24.59
N MET A 65 -15.09 1.31 -24.05
CA MET A 65 -15.76 2.11 -23.05
C MET A 65 -16.67 3.18 -23.64
N PHE A 66 -16.20 3.94 -24.63
CA PHE A 66 -16.88 5.11 -25.17
C PHE A 66 -17.32 4.98 -26.63
N GLY A 67 -17.02 3.85 -27.27
CA GLY A 67 -17.50 3.57 -28.63
C GLY A 67 -19.02 3.46 -28.70
N THR A 68 -19.54 3.42 -29.92
CA THR A 68 -20.98 3.28 -30.17
C THR A 68 -21.55 2.09 -29.40
N ASP A 69 -22.61 2.30 -28.66
CA ASP A 69 -23.22 1.28 -27.80
C ASP A 69 -23.65 0.04 -28.60
N ILE A 70 -23.28 -1.14 -28.11
CA ILE A 70 -23.72 -2.43 -28.62
C ILE A 70 -24.59 -3.10 -27.53
N GLY A 71 -25.89 -2.92 -27.65
CA GLY A 71 -26.90 -3.59 -26.83
C GLY A 71 -26.86 -3.23 -25.33
N GLY A 72 -26.29 -2.08 -24.98
CA GLY A 72 -26.15 -1.60 -23.60
C GLY A 72 -24.97 -2.18 -22.85
N PHE A 73 -24.21 -3.12 -23.43
CA PHE A 73 -23.21 -3.88 -22.67
C PHE A 73 -21.76 -3.51 -22.96
N ILE A 74 -21.47 -3.04 -24.17
CA ILE A 74 -20.09 -2.73 -24.59
C ILE A 74 -20.10 -1.70 -25.71
N GLY A 75 -19.11 -0.84 -25.75
CA GLY A 75 -18.86 0.05 -26.88
C GLY A 75 -18.28 -0.71 -28.07
N ALA A 76 -18.59 -0.29 -29.27
CA ALA A 76 -17.97 -0.81 -30.48
C ALA A 76 -16.46 -0.59 -30.43
N PRO A 77 -15.64 -1.60 -30.77
CA PRO A 77 -14.19 -1.45 -30.77
C PRO A 77 -13.76 -0.30 -31.70
N ASP A 78 -13.05 0.66 -31.12
CA ASP A 78 -12.39 1.73 -31.87
C ASP A 78 -10.90 1.70 -31.51
N PHE A 79 -10.12 1.07 -32.37
CA PHE A 79 -8.69 0.94 -32.18
C PHE A 79 -8.00 2.29 -32.39
N PHE A 80 -7.15 2.65 -31.42
CA PHE A 80 -6.33 3.86 -31.46
C PHE A 80 -7.14 5.17 -31.44
N VAL A 81 -8.39 5.16 -30.95
CA VAL A 81 -9.23 6.34 -30.72
C VAL A 81 -9.40 7.17 -32.01
N GLN A 82 -9.91 6.54 -33.06
CA GLN A 82 -10.13 7.19 -34.37
C GLN A 82 -11.46 7.95 -34.45
N GLY A 83 -12.42 7.61 -33.57
CA GLY A 83 -13.75 8.22 -33.54
C GLY A 83 -13.74 9.64 -33.00
N ASP A 84 -14.88 10.33 -33.17
CA ASP A 84 -15.10 11.65 -32.58
C ASP A 84 -15.86 11.53 -31.26
N TYR A 85 -15.14 11.68 -30.18
CA TYR A 85 -15.65 11.62 -28.80
C TYR A 85 -15.68 13.00 -28.13
N GLY A 86 -15.35 14.04 -28.91
CA GLY A 86 -15.31 15.41 -28.43
C GLY A 86 -16.70 16.03 -28.38
N ALA A 87 -16.94 16.86 -27.38
CA ALA A 87 -18.08 17.76 -27.29
C ALA A 87 -17.62 19.19 -27.61
N SER A 88 -17.54 20.04 -26.58
CA SER A 88 -16.91 21.38 -26.68
C SER A 88 -15.37 21.34 -26.58
N TYR A 89 -14.78 20.15 -26.51
CA TYR A 89 -13.34 19.88 -26.41
C TYR A 89 -12.91 18.76 -27.40
N PRO A 90 -11.62 18.69 -27.78
CA PRO A 90 -11.11 17.63 -28.67
C PRO A 90 -11.20 16.23 -28.05
N SER A 91 -11.45 15.20 -28.87
CA SER A 91 -11.43 13.80 -28.45
C SER A 91 -10.11 13.39 -27.75
N THR A 92 -8.99 13.96 -28.16
CA THR A 92 -7.68 13.72 -27.55
C THR A 92 -7.57 14.27 -26.12
N ALA A 93 -8.22 15.38 -25.81
CA ALA A 93 -8.29 15.92 -24.45
C ALA A 93 -9.16 15.03 -23.55
N PHE A 94 -10.27 14.55 -24.06
CA PHE A 94 -11.13 13.62 -23.33
C PHE A 94 -10.44 12.26 -23.11
N PHE A 95 -9.77 11.73 -24.14
CA PHE A 95 -9.02 10.48 -24.04
C PHE A 95 -7.96 10.54 -22.94
N ILE A 96 -7.09 11.57 -22.93
CA ILE A 96 -6.03 11.64 -21.91
C ILE A 96 -6.60 11.80 -20.50
N PHE A 97 -7.71 12.53 -20.34
CA PHE A 97 -8.40 12.64 -19.06
C PHE A 97 -8.93 11.29 -18.59
N GLN A 98 -9.64 10.55 -19.44
CA GLN A 98 -10.18 9.22 -19.12
C GLN A 98 -9.09 8.16 -18.91
N THR A 99 -7.93 8.31 -19.53
CA THR A 99 -6.77 7.43 -19.30
C THR A 99 -6.31 7.49 -17.84
N MET A 100 -6.37 8.65 -17.19
CA MET A 100 -5.98 8.80 -15.79
C MET A 100 -6.91 8.02 -14.85
N PHE A 101 -8.21 7.95 -15.17
CA PHE A 101 -9.20 7.17 -14.42
C PHE A 101 -8.98 5.66 -14.59
N CYS A 102 -8.68 5.23 -15.81
CA CYS A 102 -8.33 3.84 -16.10
C CYS A 102 -7.12 3.38 -15.29
N ALA A 103 -6.04 4.15 -15.31
CA ALA A 103 -4.84 3.86 -14.53
C ALA A 103 -5.13 3.82 -13.02
N THR A 104 -6.02 4.70 -12.52
CA THR A 104 -6.45 4.71 -11.12
C THR A 104 -7.18 3.41 -10.74
N ALA A 105 -8.08 2.90 -11.58
CA ALA A 105 -8.80 1.65 -11.31
C ALA A 105 -7.84 0.44 -11.20
N ALA A 106 -6.80 0.39 -12.03
CA ALA A 106 -5.81 -0.68 -12.02
C ALA A 106 -4.87 -0.59 -10.78
N THR A 107 -4.40 0.63 -10.45
CA THR A 107 -3.42 0.83 -9.37
C THR A 107 -3.99 0.51 -7.98
N ILE A 108 -5.30 0.63 -7.75
CA ILE A 108 -5.95 0.28 -6.48
C ILE A 108 -5.66 -1.18 -6.08
N VAL A 109 -5.59 -2.09 -7.05
CA VAL A 109 -5.36 -3.52 -6.80
C VAL A 109 -3.94 -3.79 -6.29
N SER A 110 -2.98 -2.96 -6.69
CA SER A 110 -1.57 -3.05 -6.28
C SER A 110 -1.41 -3.13 -4.77
N GLY A 111 -2.06 -2.24 -4.04
CA GLY A 111 -1.92 -2.10 -2.59
C GLY A 111 -2.37 -3.33 -1.81
N ALA A 112 -3.52 -3.90 -2.18
CA ALA A 112 -4.09 -5.07 -1.49
C ALA A 112 -3.24 -6.34 -1.65
N MET A 113 -2.51 -6.46 -2.75
CA MET A 113 -1.67 -7.61 -3.08
C MET A 113 -0.18 -7.34 -2.85
N ALA A 114 0.18 -6.19 -2.27
CA ALA A 114 1.55 -5.76 -2.07
C ALA A 114 2.39 -6.75 -1.24
N GLU A 115 3.70 -6.73 -1.47
CA GLU A 115 4.75 -7.49 -0.78
C GLU A 115 4.87 -8.98 -1.13
N ARG A 116 3.93 -9.57 -1.90
CA ARG A 116 3.92 -11.00 -2.22
C ARG A 116 3.48 -11.37 -3.63
N THR A 117 3.15 -10.40 -4.48
CA THR A 117 2.69 -10.64 -5.85
C THR A 117 3.87 -10.74 -6.82
N ASN A 118 3.84 -11.76 -7.68
CA ASN A 118 4.77 -11.89 -8.81
C ASN A 118 4.61 -10.70 -9.78
N PHE A 119 5.70 -10.04 -10.13
CA PHE A 119 5.68 -8.80 -10.91
C PHE A 119 5.16 -8.99 -12.34
N LEU A 120 5.52 -10.09 -13.00
CA LEU A 120 5.00 -10.40 -14.34
C LEU A 120 3.47 -10.55 -14.31
N VAL A 121 2.96 -11.30 -13.35
CA VAL A 121 1.51 -11.50 -13.17
C VAL A 121 0.81 -10.19 -12.89
N TYR A 122 1.43 -9.33 -12.09
CA TYR A 122 0.97 -7.97 -11.87
C TYR A 122 0.77 -7.21 -13.19
N CYS A 123 1.80 -7.15 -14.02
CA CYS A 123 1.73 -6.47 -15.32
C CYS A 123 0.60 -7.02 -16.20
N ILE A 124 0.42 -8.34 -16.23
CA ILE A 124 -0.61 -8.98 -17.07
C ILE A 124 -2.02 -8.63 -16.58
N TYR A 125 -2.30 -8.71 -15.27
CA TYR A 125 -3.65 -8.39 -14.81
C TYR A 125 -3.96 -6.90 -14.91
N SER A 126 -2.99 -6.02 -14.71
CA SER A 126 -3.14 -4.58 -14.91
C SER A 126 -3.51 -4.25 -16.37
N LEU A 127 -2.85 -4.89 -17.35
CA LEU A 127 -3.22 -4.80 -18.75
C LEU A 127 -4.67 -5.23 -18.99
N ILE A 128 -5.11 -6.36 -18.43
CA ILE A 128 -6.46 -6.90 -18.66
C ILE A 128 -7.51 -6.02 -17.96
N ILE A 129 -7.23 -5.50 -16.76
CA ILE A 129 -8.11 -4.54 -16.11
C ILE A 129 -8.31 -3.33 -17.00
N SER A 130 -7.24 -2.76 -17.53
CA SER A 130 -7.27 -1.54 -18.34
C SER A 130 -7.86 -1.75 -19.75
N ALA A 131 -7.71 -2.95 -20.31
CA ALA A 131 -8.22 -3.28 -21.64
C ALA A 131 -9.69 -3.71 -21.66
N VAL A 132 -10.16 -4.39 -20.58
CA VAL A 132 -11.44 -5.12 -20.62
C VAL A 132 -12.30 -4.86 -19.39
N VAL A 133 -11.78 -5.12 -18.18
CA VAL A 133 -12.62 -5.12 -16.97
C VAL A 133 -13.19 -3.74 -16.69
N TYR A 134 -12.32 -2.75 -16.60
CA TYR A 134 -12.70 -1.35 -16.38
C TYR A 134 -13.51 -0.77 -17.55
N PRO A 135 -13.09 -0.94 -18.83
CA PRO A 135 -13.86 -0.41 -19.95
C PRO A 135 -15.31 -0.93 -20.06
N ILE A 136 -15.52 -2.21 -19.82
CA ILE A 136 -16.88 -2.78 -19.93
C ILE A 136 -17.80 -2.23 -18.84
N SER A 137 -17.38 -2.24 -17.57
CA SER A 137 -18.19 -1.64 -16.50
C SER A 137 -18.33 -0.12 -16.65
N GLY A 138 -17.29 0.54 -17.14
CA GLY A 138 -17.29 1.96 -17.46
C GLY A 138 -18.25 2.31 -18.60
N HIS A 139 -18.39 1.45 -19.61
CA HIS A 139 -19.38 1.60 -20.67
C HIS A 139 -20.81 1.58 -20.11
N TRP A 140 -21.10 0.68 -19.19
CA TRP A 140 -22.43 0.62 -18.55
C TRP A 140 -22.81 1.91 -17.86
N ILE A 141 -21.85 2.62 -17.29
CA ILE A 141 -22.05 3.81 -16.43
C ILE A 141 -21.88 5.11 -17.22
N TRP A 142 -20.81 5.25 -18.01
CA TRP A 142 -20.43 6.50 -18.68
C TRP A 142 -20.45 6.43 -20.20
N GLY A 143 -20.36 5.22 -20.77
CA GLY A 143 -20.35 5.00 -22.23
C GLY A 143 -21.74 4.93 -22.88
N GLY A 144 -22.81 5.28 -22.16
CA GLY A 144 -24.18 5.20 -22.67
C GLY A 144 -24.80 3.80 -22.57
N GLY A 145 -24.19 2.87 -21.84
CA GLY A 145 -24.69 1.52 -21.63
C GLY A 145 -25.93 1.45 -20.74
N TRP A 146 -26.37 0.23 -20.42
CA TRP A 146 -27.68 -0.05 -19.82
C TRP A 146 -27.88 0.57 -18.43
N LEU A 147 -26.84 0.74 -17.60
CA LEU A 147 -26.98 1.41 -16.30
C LEU A 147 -27.23 2.90 -16.47
N ALA A 148 -26.52 3.56 -17.39
CA ALA A 148 -26.77 4.96 -17.72
C ALA A 148 -28.20 5.15 -18.26
N GLN A 149 -28.66 4.26 -19.16
CA GLN A 149 -30.00 4.27 -19.70
C GLN A 149 -31.07 4.05 -18.63
N LEU A 150 -30.76 3.27 -17.58
CA LEU A 150 -31.66 3.07 -16.45
C LEU A 150 -31.75 4.30 -15.54
N GLY A 151 -30.80 5.23 -15.62
CA GLY A 151 -30.66 6.39 -14.73
C GLY A 151 -29.83 6.13 -13.48
N PHE A 152 -28.90 5.18 -13.54
CA PHE A 152 -27.84 5.05 -12.54
C PHE A 152 -26.89 6.24 -12.63
N HIS A 153 -26.51 6.80 -11.51
CA HIS A 153 -25.64 7.97 -11.43
C HIS A 153 -24.37 7.67 -10.64
N ASP A 154 -23.24 7.88 -11.26
CA ASP A 154 -21.92 7.89 -10.65
C ASP A 154 -21.08 8.96 -11.33
N PHE A 155 -21.07 10.17 -10.74
CA PHE A 155 -20.53 11.35 -11.40
C PHE A 155 -19.05 11.20 -11.77
N ALA A 156 -18.22 10.82 -10.82
CA ALA A 156 -16.78 10.74 -11.04
C ALA A 156 -16.16 9.36 -10.72
N GLY A 157 -16.92 8.35 -10.25
CA GLY A 157 -16.44 6.98 -10.22
C GLY A 157 -16.27 6.31 -8.86
N SER A 158 -17.15 6.59 -7.87
CA SER A 158 -17.17 5.74 -6.64
C SER A 158 -17.35 4.27 -6.98
N THR A 159 -18.23 3.95 -7.96
CA THR A 159 -18.43 2.59 -8.48
C THR A 159 -17.53 2.32 -9.68
N ALA A 160 -17.55 3.19 -10.69
CA ALA A 160 -16.88 2.96 -11.98
C ALA A 160 -15.38 2.76 -11.87
N VAL A 161 -14.74 3.43 -10.91
CA VAL A 161 -13.28 3.37 -10.68
C VAL A 161 -12.97 2.67 -9.36
N HIS A 162 -13.41 3.26 -8.25
CA HIS A 162 -12.96 2.83 -6.93
C HIS A 162 -13.50 1.46 -6.53
N MET A 163 -14.80 1.21 -6.71
CA MET A 163 -15.36 -0.09 -6.36
C MET A 163 -14.85 -1.19 -7.30
N VAL A 164 -14.64 -0.92 -8.58
CA VAL A 164 -13.99 -1.86 -9.52
C VAL A 164 -12.63 -2.28 -8.99
N GLY A 165 -11.74 -1.32 -8.67
CA GLY A 165 -10.45 -1.60 -8.07
C GLY A 165 -10.54 -2.30 -6.71
N GLY A 166 -11.49 -1.87 -5.85
CA GLY A 166 -11.70 -2.43 -4.52
C GLY A 166 -12.21 -3.87 -4.49
N VAL A 167 -13.14 -4.23 -5.39
CA VAL A 167 -13.61 -5.62 -5.55
C VAL A 167 -12.51 -6.50 -6.13
N ALA A 168 -11.79 -6.01 -7.14
CA ALA A 168 -10.63 -6.71 -7.68
C ALA A 168 -9.56 -6.95 -6.59
N SER A 169 -9.31 -5.95 -5.72
CA SER A 169 -8.46 -6.05 -4.54
C SER A 169 -8.91 -7.15 -3.58
N LEU A 170 -10.20 -7.23 -3.29
CA LEU A 170 -10.77 -8.25 -2.40
C LEU A 170 -10.52 -9.67 -2.95
N ILE A 171 -10.80 -9.89 -4.23
CA ILE A 171 -10.58 -11.19 -4.88
C ILE A 171 -9.09 -11.51 -4.90
N GLY A 172 -8.24 -10.55 -5.32
CA GLY A 172 -6.79 -10.74 -5.39
C GLY A 172 -6.17 -11.03 -4.02
N ALA A 173 -6.46 -10.24 -3.00
CA ALA A 173 -5.94 -10.44 -1.64
C ALA A 173 -6.38 -11.80 -1.04
N LYS A 174 -7.62 -12.23 -1.31
CA LYS A 174 -8.13 -13.52 -0.86
C LYS A 174 -7.41 -14.69 -1.56
N MET A 175 -7.21 -14.61 -2.87
CA MET A 175 -6.60 -15.69 -3.65
C MET A 175 -5.11 -15.83 -3.42
N ILE A 176 -4.38 -14.71 -3.33
CA ILE A 176 -2.94 -14.74 -3.06
C ILE A 176 -2.60 -15.14 -1.63
N GLY A 177 -3.53 -14.97 -0.69
CA GLY A 177 -3.35 -15.27 0.72
C GLY A 177 -2.62 -14.16 1.49
N ALA A 178 -2.48 -14.35 2.80
CA ALA A 178 -1.87 -13.38 3.70
C ALA A 178 -0.34 -13.37 3.61
N ARG A 179 0.28 -12.24 3.93
CA ARG A 179 1.74 -12.13 4.09
C ARG A 179 2.23 -13.07 5.19
N ILE A 180 3.45 -13.58 5.03
CA ILE A 180 4.10 -14.44 6.01
C ILE A 180 4.16 -13.73 7.36
N GLY A 181 3.68 -14.41 8.41
CA GLY A 181 3.65 -13.89 9.77
C GLY A 181 2.48 -12.96 10.09
N LYS A 182 1.51 -12.75 9.17
CA LYS A 182 0.34 -11.92 9.43
C LYS A 182 -0.64 -12.55 10.41
N TYR A 183 -0.87 -13.83 10.32
CA TYR A 183 -1.78 -14.58 11.20
C TYR A 183 -1.03 -15.71 11.90
N ASN A 184 -1.27 -15.85 13.21
CA ASN A 184 -0.75 -16.95 14.02
C ASN A 184 -1.63 -18.20 13.89
N ALA A 185 -1.09 -19.34 14.29
CA ALA A 185 -1.82 -20.61 14.25
C ALA A 185 -3.09 -20.62 15.15
N ASP A 186 -3.10 -19.82 16.22
CA ASP A 186 -4.25 -19.63 17.11
C ASP A 186 -5.29 -18.63 16.55
N GLY A 187 -5.05 -18.08 15.36
CA GLY A 187 -5.92 -17.10 14.71
C GLY A 187 -5.73 -15.66 15.19
N THR A 188 -4.78 -15.37 16.03
CA THR A 188 -4.45 -13.99 16.39
C THR A 188 -3.78 -13.25 15.24
N VAL A 189 -3.93 -11.93 15.21
CA VAL A 189 -3.47 -11.07 14.12
C VAL A 189 -2.22 -10.32 14.55
N ASN A 190 -1.17 -10.40 13.76
CA ASN A 190 0.04 -9.62 13.97
C ASN A 190 -0.03 -8.32 13.15
N ALA A 191 0.38 -7.21 13.76
CA ALA A 191 0.57 -5.97 13.03
C ALA A 191 1.83 -6.06 12.16
N ILE A 192 1.70 -5.67 10.88
CA ILE A 192 2.83 -5.49 9.97
C ILE A 192 2.83 -4.01 9.56
N PRO A 193 3.48 -3.14 10.36
CA PRO A 193 3.44 -1.70 10.10
C PRO A 193 4.22 -1.33 8.83
N GLY A 194 3.74 -0.26 8.17
CA GLY A 194 4.48 0.38 7.09
C GLY A 194 5.78 1.01 7.58
N HIS A 195 6.73 1.16 6.68
CA HIS A 195 8.06 1.66 7.04
C HIS A 195 8.17 3.19 7.09
N SER A 196 7.23 3.93 6.46
CA SER A 196 7.29 5.38 6.39
C SER A 196 5.90 6.04 6.38
N ILE A 197 5.36 6.31 7.56
CA ILE A 197 4.10 7.05 7.70
C ILE A 197 4.17 8.45 7.05
N PRO A 198 5.28 9.23 7.16
CA PRO A 198 5.39 10.52 6.46
C PRO A 198 5.26 10.40 4.94
N LEU A 199 5.83 9.35 4.32
CA LEU A 199 5.69 9.10 2.89
C LEU A 199 4.23 8.79 2.54
N GLY A 200 3.57 7.94 3.33
CA GLY A 200 2.14 7.65 3.18
C GLY A 200 1.28 8.91 3.30
N ALA A 201 1.58 9.78 4.28
CA ALA A 201 0.87 11.05 4.47
C ALA A 201 1.03 11.98 3.26
N LEU A 202 2.25 12.11 2.73
CA LEU A 202 2.50 12.90 1.51
C LEU A 202 1.68 12.36 0.33
N GLY A 203 1.62 11.03 0.19
CA GLY A 203 0.78 10.38 -0.82
C GLY A 203 -0.70 10.72 -0.67
N VAL A 204 -1.24 10.70 0.56
CA VAL A 204 -2.64 11.08 0.82
C VAL A 204 -2.92 12.54 0.45
N PHE A 205 -2.00 13.47 0.76
CA PHE A 205 -2.17 14.87 0.35
C PHE A 205 -2.14 15.06 -1.17
N LEU A 206 -1.28 14.32 -1.87
CA LEU A 206 -1.26 14.33 -3.35
C LEU A 206 -2.54 13.75 -3.94
N LEU A 207 -3.08 12.68 -3.35
CA LEU A 207 -4.36 12.11 -3.74
C LEU A 207 -5.50 13.11 -3.51
N TRP A 208 -5.54 13.78 -2.35
CA TRP A 208 -6.55 14.80 -2.05
C TRP A 208 -6.47 15.97 -3.04
N PHE A 209 -5.27 16.46 -3.30
CA PHE A 209 -5.03 17.51 -4.30
C PHE A 209 -5.52 17.07 -5.69
N GLY A 210 -5.16 15.87 -6.13
CA GLY A 210 -5.60 15.30 -7.41
C GLY A 210 -7.12 15.11 -7.49
N TRP A 211 -7.79 14.92 -6.33
CA TRP A 211 -9.23 14.72 -6.29
C TRP A 211 -10.05 15.95 -6.66
N PHE A 212 -9.50 17.13 -6.53
CA PHE A 212 -10.11 18.34 -7.08
C PHE A 212 -10.21 18.28 -8.62
N GLY A 213 -9.24 17.64 -9.27
CA GLY A 213 -9.33 17.31 -10.69
C GLY A 213 -10.23 16.11 -10.96
N PHE A 214 -10.14 15.07 -10.14
CA PHE A 214 -10.93 13.84 -10.31
C PHE A 214 -12.43 14.13 -10.27
N ASN A 215 -12.92 14.84 -9.25
CA ASN A 215 -14.32 15.23 -9.13
C ASN A 215 -14.61 16.51 -9.90
N GLY A 216 -13.86 17.58 -9.68
CA GLY A 216 -14.15 18.89 -10.26
C GLY A 216 -14.11 18.92 -11.78
N ALA A 217 -13.09 18.31 -12.38
CA ALA A 217 -12.96 18.30 -13.83
C ALA A 217 -13.85 17.26 -14.52
N SER A 218 -14.55 16.40 -13.77
CA SER A 218 -15.57 15.49 -14.32
C SER A 218 -16.81 16.23 -14.85
N THR A 219 -16.95 17.54 -14.58
CA THR A 219 -17.90 18.41 -15.31
C THR A 219 -17.61 18.46 -16.80
N VAL A 220 -16.36 18.21 -17.22
CA VAL A 220 -15.83 18.31 -18.59
C VAL A 220 -16.23 19.61 -19.32
N CYS A 221 -16.72 20.59 -18.58
CA CYS A 221 -17.19 21.89 -19.04
C CYS A 221 -16.85 22.95 -18.00
N ALA A 222 -16.35 24.10 -18.45
CA ALA A 222 -16.03 25.28 -17.64
C ALA A 222 -16.68 26.55 -18.20
N THR A 223 -17.69 26.39 -19.08
CA THR A 223 -18.33 27.50 -19.78
C THR A 223 -19.80 27.61 -19.36
N GLY A 224 -20.22 28.82 -19.03
CA GLY A 224 -21.56 29.14 -18.55
C GLY A 224 -21.67 29.10 -17.02
N ASP A 225 -22.64 29.90 -16.50
CA ASP A 225 -22.82 30.12 -15.07
C ASP A 225 -23.11 28.82 -14.31
N ASP A 226 -23.94 27.94 -14.89
CA ASP A 226 -24.29 26.66 -14.28
C ASP A 226 -23.07 25.75 -14.09
N ALA A 227 -22.19 25.67 -15.10
CA ALA A 227 -20.94 24.91 -14.98
C ALA A 227 -20.01 25.47 -13.88
N LEU A 228 -19.88 26.79 -13.82
CA LEU A 228 -19.01 27.46 -12.82
C LEU A 228 -19.56 27.27 -11.40
N VAL A 229 -20.87 27.35 -11.22
CA VAL A 229 -21.54 27.09 -9.92
C VAL A 229 -21.37 25.63 -9.52
N SER A 230 -21.59 24.68 -10.43
CA SER A 230 -21.40 23.25 -10.20
C SER A 230 -19.95 22.92 -9.82
N MET A 231 -18.97 23.46 -10.53
CA MET A 231 -17.54 23.27 -10.19
C MET A 231 -17.24 23.72 -8.76
N GLY A 232 -17.70 24.92 -8.37
CA GLY A 232 -17.50 25.42 -7.00
C GLY A 232 -18.17 24.53 -5.95
N ALA A 233 -19.39 24.05 -6.22
CA ALA A 233 -20.11 23.14 -5.32
C ALA A 233 -19.38 21.80 -5.17
N ILE A 234 -18.88 21.21 -6.27
CA ILE A 234 -18.15 19.94 -6.26
C ILE A 234 -16.84 20.04 -5.46
N PHE A 235 -16.13 21.15 -5.57
CA PHE A 235 -14.91 21.38 -4.76
C PHE A 235 -15.23 21.42 -3.27
N ILE A 236 -16.32 22.08 -2.88
CA ILE A 236 -16.75 22.15 -1.47
C ILE A 236 -17.18 20.76 -0.98
N THR A 237 -18.03 20.06 -1.69
CA THR A 237 -18.54 18.74 -1.27
C THR A 237 -17.41 17.73 -1.16
N THR A 238 -16.48 17.72 -2.11
CA THR A 238 -15.28 16.88 -2.10
C THR A 238 -14.42 17.14 -0.85
N ASN A 239 -14.11 18.42 -0.59
CA ASN A 239 -13.27 18.81 0.54
C ASN A 239 -13.95 18.51 1.89
N MET A 240 -15.25 18.81 2.01
CA MET A 240 -16.00 18.59 3.25
C MET A 240 -16.10 17.11 3.61
N ALA A 241 -16.34 16.23 2.65
CA ALA A 241 -16.40 14.79 2.91
C ALA A 241 -15.04 14.23 3.37
N ALA A 242 -13.94 14.64 2.73
CA ALA A 242 -12.60 14.23 3.12
C ALA A 242 -12.24 14.67 4.55
N ALA A 243 -12.47 15.96 4.87
CA ALA A 243 -12.19 16.52 6.18
C ALA A 243 -13.04 15.87 7.27
N ALA A 244 -14.34 15.66 7.00
CA ALA A 244 -15.27 15.03 7.94
C ALA A 244 -14.87 13.57 8.22
N ALA A 245 -14.51 12.81 7.18
CA ALA A 245 -14.13 11.41 7.32
C ALA A 245 -12.82 11.27 8.10
N ALA A 246 -11.81 12.08 7.79
CA ALA A 246 -10.55 12.10 8.56
C ALA A 246 -10.79 12.39 10.05
N THR A 247 -11.62 13.41 10.33
CA THR A 247 -11.96 13.80 11.71
C THR A 247 -12.71 12.68 12.43
N ALA A 248 -13.72 12.08 11.78
CA ALA A 248 -14.47 10.97 12.34
C ALA A 248 -13.58 9.75 12.62
N THR A 249 -12.68 9.40 11.69
CA THR A 249 -11.73 8.29 11.86
C THR A 249 -10.77 8.55 13.03
N MET A 250 -10.23 9.76 13.12
CA MET A 250 -9.35 10.15 14.22
C MET A 250 -10.06 10.01 15.57
N ILE A 251 -11.26 10.56 15.70
CA ILE A 251 -12.04 10.48 16.95
C ILE A 251 -12.41 9.04 17.28
N TYR A 252 -12.89 8.28 16.28
CA TYR A 252 -13.31 6.89 16.48
C TYR A 252 -12.14 6.01 16.94
N THR A 253 -10.96 6.12 16.28
CA THR A 253 -9.77 5.38 16.69
C THR A 253 -9.24 5.83 18.05
N TRP A 254 -9.33 7.13 18.38
CA TRP A 254 -8.94 7.63 19.68
C TRP A 254 -9.79 7.04 20.81
N VAL A 255 -11.11 7.03 20.64
CA VAL A 255 -12.02 6.43 21.62
C VAL A 255 -11.81 4.92 21.73
N ARG A 256 -11.60 4.24 20.60
CA ARG A 256 -11.52 2.78 20.53
C ARG A 256 -10.18 2.22 21.00
N TYR A 257 -9.06 2.90 20.66
CA TYR A 257 -7.70 2.42 20.93
C TYR A 257 -6.97 3.21 22.02
N GLY A 258 -7.61 4.24 22.60
CA GLY A 258 -7.00 5.11 23.60
C GLY A 258 -6.02 6.14 23.02
N LYS A 259 -5.68 6.04 21.73
CA LYS A 259 -4.84 7.00 20.97
C LYS A 259 -5.34 7.10 19.54
N PRO A 260 -5.23 8.28 18.89
CA PRO A 260 -5.59 8.43 17.50
C PRO A 260 -4.59 7.66 16.62
N ASP A 261 -5.10 6.85 15.68
CA ASP A 261 -4.28 6.11 14.73
C ASP A 261 -4.03 6.96 13.48
N VAL A 262 -2.75 7.25 13.18
CA VAL A 262 -2.37 8.10 12.05
C VAL A 262 -2.66 7.41 10.72
N SER A 263 -2.33 6.13 10.58
CA SER A 263 -2.51 5.40 9.32
C SER A 263 -4.00 5.22 8.99
N MET A 264 -4.83 4.93 9.99
CA MET A 264 -6.28 4.87 9.82
C MET A 264 -6.87 6.24 9.49
N THR A 265 -6.39 7.33 10.14
CA THR A 265 -6.85 8.68 9.83
C THR A 265 -6.54 9.07 8.39
N LEU A 266 -5.37 8.70 7.88
CA LEU A 266 -5.01 8.88 6.47
C LEU A 266 -5.94 8.09 5.53
N ASN A 267 -6.26 6.84 5.86
CA ASN A 267 -7.28 6.08 5.14
C ASN A 267 -8.68 6.71 5.26
N GLY A 268 -8.98 7.37 6.38
CA GLY A 268 -10.20 8.14 6.57
C GLY A 268 -10.36 9.27 5.56
N VAL A 269 -9.29 10.03 5.28
CA VAL A 269 -9.28 11.05 4.22
C VAL A 269 -9.72 10.43 2.90
N LEU A 270 -9.06 9.32 2.50
CA LEU A 270 -9.34 8.65 1.22
C LEU A 270 -10.75 8.06 1.19
N ALA A 271 -11.23 7.49 2.29
CA ALA A 271 -12.58 6.96 2.40
C ALA A 271 -13.66 8.03 2.16
N GLY A 272 -13.46 9.23 2.72
CA GLY A 272 -14.35 10.37 2.49
C GLY A 272 -14.35 10.84 1.04
N LEU A 273 -13.16 10.92 0.43
CA LEU A 273 -12.99 11.27 -0.98
C LEU A 273 -13.69 10.26 -1.89
N VAL A 274 -13.48 8.98 -1.66
CA VAL A 274 -14.13 7.89 -2.42
C VAL A 274 -15.64 7.92 -2.25
N ALA A 275 -16.13 8.09 -1.02
CA ALA A 275 -17.56 8.06 -0.74
C ALA A 275 -18.34 9.23 -1.33
N ILE A 276 -17.71 10.38 -1.53
CA ILE A 276 -18.39 11.55 -2.12
C ILE A 276 -18.37 11.54 -3.65
N THR A 277 -17.49 10.79 -4.26
CA THR A 277 -17.16 10.86 -5.69
C THR A 277 -18.35 10.59 -6.61
N ALA A 278 -19.30 9.71 -6.23
CA ALA A 278 -20.47 9.42 -7.04
C ALA A 278 -21.52 10.55 -7.06
N GLY A 279 -21.65 11.29 -5.97
CA GLY A 279 -22.71 12.27 -5.80
C GLY A 279 -22.22 13.67 -5.47
N CYS A 280 -20.94 13.97 -5.69
CA CYS A 280 -20.36 15.26 -5.33
C CYS A 280 -21.03 16.45 -6.04
N ASP A 281 -21.68 16.22 -7.18
CA ASP A 281 -22.44 17.18 -7.98
C ASP A 281 -23.91 17.32 -7.55
N MET A 282 -24.45 16.32 -6.83
CA MET A 282 -25.87 16.22 -6.51
C MET A 282 -26.21 16.44 -5.03
N VAL A 283 -25.22 16.41 -4.14
CA VAL A 283 -25.48 16.54 -2.70
C VAL A 283 -25.12 17.94 -2.17
N SER A 284 -25.77 18.35 -1.08
CA SER A 284 -25.40 19.60 -0.40
C SER A 284 -24.09 19.45 0.39
N PRO A 285 -23.39 20.54 0.73
CA PRO A 285 -22.21 20.49 1.61
C PRO A 285 -22.51 19.82 2.97
N ALA A 286 -23.71 19.98 3.51
CA ALA A 286 -24.15 19.30 4.73
C ALA A 286 -24.31 17.78 4.49
N GLY A 287 -24.88 17.38 3.36
CA GLY A 287 -24.95 15.98 2.94
C GLY A 287 -23.57 15.37 2.78
N ALA A 288 -22.65 16.08 2.13
CA ALA A 288 -21.25 15.64 1.96
C ALA A 288 -20.54 15.46 3.33
N LEU A 289 -20.76 16.37 4.27
CA LEU A 289 -20.22 16.23 5.63
C LEU A 289 -20.75 14.96 6.32
N ILE A 290 -22.04 14.67 6.23
CA ILE A 290 -22.64 13.46 6.83
C ILE A 290 -22.10 12.20 6.16
N ILE A 291 -22.01 12.17 4.83
CA ILE A 291 -21.42 11.06 4.07
C ILE A 291 -19.98 10.82 4.53
N GLY A 292 -19.19 11.88 4.67
CA GLY A 292 -17.83 11.81 5.18
C GLY A 292 -17.74 11.24 6.59
N LEU A 293 -18.55 11.73 7.53
CA LEU A 293 -18.57 11.22 8.92
C LEU A 293 -18.86 9.71 8.96
N ILE A 294 -19.83 9.25 8.17
CA ILE A 294 -20.17 7.81 8.09
C ILE A 294 -19.02 7.02 7.46
N ALA A 295 -18.44 7.50 6.35
CA ALA A 295 -17.32 6.86 5.68
C ALA A 295 -16.10 6.71 6.61
N GLY A 296 -15.82 7.71 7.44
CA GLY A 296 -14.71 7.68 8.38
C GLY A 296 -14.83 6.61 9.48
N VAL A 297 -16.04 6.32 9.94
CA VAL A 297 -16.30 5.20 10.86
C VAL A 297 -16.31 3.87 10.11
N LEU A 298 -16.95 3.85 8.95
CA LEU A 298 -17.11 2.67 8.10
C LEU A 298 -15.77 2.08 7.68
N VAL A 299 -14.80 2.91 7.28
CA VAL A 299 -13.49 2.43 6.85
C VAL A 299 -12.76 1.67 7.96
N VAL A 300 -12.79 2.17 9.21
CA VAL A 300 -12.14 1.48 10.34
C VAL A 300 -12.83 0.16 10.64
N ALA A 301 -14.15 0.16 10.74
CA ALA A 301 -14.93 -1.06 10.99
C ALA A 301 -14.71 -2.10 9.89
N SER A 302 -14.61 -1.67 8.64
CA SER A 302 -14.36 -2.52 7.49
C SER A 302 -12.94 -3.11 7.49
N VAL A 303 -11.91 -2.31 7.78
CA VAL A 303 -10.52 -2.81 7.89
C VAL A 303 -10.43 -3.87 8.99
N GLU A 304 -10.99 -3.61 10.16
CA GLU A 304 -11.03 -4.61 11.25
C GLU A 304 -11.79 -5.86 10.86
N PHE A 305 -12.90 -5.73 10.14
CA PHE A 305 -13.70 -6.87 9.70
C PHE A 305 -12.94 -7.77 8.73
N PHE A 306 -12.31 -7.20 7.70
CA PHE A 306 -11.54 -7.99 6.75
C PHE A 306 -10.31 -8.62 7.39
N ASP A 307 -9.55 -7.86 8.18
CA ASP A 307 -8.33 -8.33 8.82
C ASP A 307 -8.60 -9.34 9.95
N GLN A 308 -9.50 -9.01 10.88
CA GLN A 308 -9.67 -9.80 12.10
C GLN A 308 -10.68 -10.94 11.95
N LYS A 309 -11.76 -10.75 11.14
CA LYS A 309 -12.83 -11.75 11.00
C LYS A 309 -12.66 -12.61 9.76
N LEU A 310 -12.44 -12.01 8.61
CA LEU A 310 -12.29 -12.74 7.34
C LEU A 310 -10.87 -13.22 7.08
N LYS A 311 -9.88 -12.74 7.83
CA LYS A 311 -8.46 -13.08 7.66
C LYS A 311 -7.96 -12.81 6.24
N ILE A 312 -8.38 -11.66 5.68
CA ILE A 312 -7.93 -11.16 4.39
C ILE A 312 -6.92 -10.04 4.66
N ASP A 313 -5.67 -10.28 4.30
CA ASP A 313 -4.56 -9.33 4.52
C ASP A 313 -4.51 -8.29 3.40
N ASP A 314 -4.89 -7.09 3.73
CA ASP A 314 -4.83 -5.90 2.87
C ASP A 314 -3.84 -4.89 3.48
N PRO A 315 -2.61 -4.81 2.98
CA PRO A 315 -1.55 -3.98 3.57
C PRO A 315 -1.88 -2.49 3.69
N VAL A 316 -2.67 -1.96 2.77
CA VAL A 316 -2.94 -0.51 2.68
C VAL A 316 -4.40 -0.12 2.96
N GLY A 317 -5.30 -1.09 3.05
CA GLY A 317 -6.73 -0.86 3.27
C GLY A 317 -7.52 -0.56 1.99
N ALA A 318 -7.02 -0.97 0.81
CA ALA A 318 -7.64 -0.70 -0.48
C ALA A 318 -9.07 -1.27 -0.60
N ILE A 319 -9.31 -2.47 -0.05
CA ILE A 319 -10.65 -3.10 -0.04
C ILE A 319 -11.65 -2.20 0.69
N SER A 320 -11.28 -1.72 1.86
CA SER A 320 -12.16 -0.92 2.72
C SER A 320 -12.37 0.49 2.19
N VAL A 321 -11.29 1.15 1.76
CA VAL A 321 -11.32 2.51 1.21
C VAL A 321 -12.06 2.54 -0.12
N HIS A 322 -11.70 1.68 -1.07
CA HIS A 322 -12.21 1.79 -2.44
C HIS A 322 -13.42 0.88 -2.68
N GLY A 323 -13.43 -0.36 -2.17
CA GLY A 323 -14.54 -1.28 -2.35
C GLY A 323 -15.75 -0.91 -1.50
N VAL A 324 -15.56 -0.88 -0.18
CA VAL A 324 -16.67 -0.66 0.77
C VAL A 324 -17.15 0.79 0.76
N CYS A 325 -16.23 1.77 0.86
CA CYS A 325 -16.64 3.18 0.84
C CYS A 325 -17.07 3.65 -0.55
N GLY A 326 -16.59 3.02 -1.64
CA GLY A 326 -17.10 3.27 -2.99
C GLY A 326 -18.54 2.81 -3.17
N ALA A 327 -18.85 1.58 -2.74
CA ALA A 327 -20.23 1.07 -2.73
C ALA A 327 -21.15 1.93 -1.85
N PHE A 328 -20.69 2.27 -0.64
CA PHE A 328 -21.43 3.15 0.27
C PHE A 328 -21.70 4.51 -0.36
N GLY A 329 -20.70 5.16 -0.98
CA GLY A 329 -20.84 6.49 -1.57
C GLY A 329 -21.88 6.54 -2.70
N THR A 330 -21.86 5.54 -3.57
CA THR A 330 -22.85 5.41 -4.64
C THR A 330 -24.27 5.20 -4.07
N ILE A 331 -24.43 4.38 -3.04
CA ILE A 331 -25.74 4.21 -2.38
C ILE A 331 -26.14 5.51 -1.66
N ALA A 332 -25.19 6.18 -1.02
CA ALA A 332 -25.43 7.46 -0.33
C ALA A 332 -25.90 8.56 -1.30
N THR A 333 -25.47 8.53 -2.56
CA THR A 333 -26.03 9.44 -3.59
C THR A 333 -27.54 9.26 -3.72
N GLY A 334 -28.04 8.02 -3.75
CA GLY A 334 -29.47 7.72 -3.77
C GLY A 334 -30.24 8.18 -2.52
N LEU A 335 -29.53 8.35 -1.39
CA LEU A 335 -30.11 8.87 -0.14
C LEU A 335 -30.09 10.40 -0.07
N PHE A 336 -28.95 11.03 -0.41
CA PHE A 336 -28.64 12.42 -0.12
C PHE A 336 -28.69 13.37 -1.35
N ALA A 337 -28.98 12.88 -2.56
CA ALA A 337 -29.15 13.75 -3.71
C ALA A 337 -30.28 14.77 -3.46
N LEU A 338 -30.02 16.04 -3.77
CA LEU A 338 -30.99 17.12 -3.60
C LEU A 338 -32.21 16.95 -4.51
N ASP A 339 -31.98 16.39 -5.71
CA ASP A 339 -33.04 15.99 -6.63
C ASP A 339 -33.08 14.46 -6.71
N GLY A 340 -34.26 13.90 -6.49
CA GLY A 340 -34.49 12.44 -6.54
C GLY A 340 -34.00 11.63 -5.33
N GLY A 341 -33.28 12.21 -4.39
CA GLY A 341 -32.78 11.51 -3.19
C GLY A 341 -33.89 11.19 -2.19
N LEU A 342 -33.77 10.02 -1.53
CA LEU A 342 -34.77 9.52 -0.58
C LEU A 342 -35.05 10.53 0.54
N PHE A 343 -34.02 11.16 1.11
CA PHE A 343 -34.16 12.10 2.24
C PHE A 343 -34.71 13.46 1.83
N TYR A 344 -34.78 13.74 0.53
CA TYR A 344 -35.33 14.97 -0.04
C TYR A 344 -36.67 14.76 -0.73
N GLY A 345 -37.32 13.60 -0.49
CA GLY A 345 -38.66 13.32 -0.96
C GLY A 345 -38.73 12.72 -2.37
N GLY A 346 -37.60 12.31 -2.96
CA GLY A 346 -37.56 11.70 -4.30
C GLY A 346 -38.04 10.24 -4.35
N GLY A 347 -38.45 9.67 -3.21
CA GLY A 347 -38.88 8.28 -3.15
C GLY A 347 -37.72 7.28 -3.21
N THR A 348 -38.02 5.99 -3.43
CA THR A 348 -37.03 4.91 -3.40
C THR A 348 -36.47 4.55 -4.77
N GLU A 349 -37.02 5.07 -5.85
CA GLU A 349 -36.66 4.64 -7.21
C GLU A 349 -35.18 4.89 -7.50
N PHE A 350 -34.69 6.10 -7.27
CA PHE A 350 -33.29 6.44 -7.51
C PHE A 350 -32.34 5.62 -6.63
N LEU A 351 -32.66 5.47 -5.34
CA LEU A 351 -31.88 4.63 -4.42
C LEU A 351 -31.78 3.17 -4.90
N LEU A 352 -32.89 2.60 -5.40
CA LEU A 352 -32.88 1.23 -5.93
C LEU A 352 -32.02 1.08 -7.19
N LYS A 353 -32.01 2.08 -8.06
CA LYS A 353 -31.12 2.13 -9.22
C LYS A 353 -29.65 2.15 -8.79
N GLN A 354 -29.30 2.95 -7.78
CA GLN A 354 -27.93 3.00 -7.23
C GLN A 354 -27.53 1.66 -6.62
N ILE A 355 -28.38 1.02 -5.82
CA ILE A 355 -28.12 -0.32 -5.26
C ILE A 355 -27.94 -1.35 -6.38
N LEU A 356 -28.80 -1.35 -7.38
CA LEU A 356 -28.72 -2.28 -8.50
C LEU A 356 -27.38 -2.14 -9.24
N GLY A 357 -26.96 -0.92 -9.55
CA GLY A 357 -25.68 -0.66 -10.22
C GLY A 357 -24.49 -1.15 -9.40
N VAL A 358 -24.44 -0.80 -8.10
CA VAL A 358 -23.40 -1.28 -7.17
C VAL A 358 -23.32 -2.81 -7.15
N VAL A 359 -24.45 -3.49 -6.96
CA VAL A 359 -24.49 -4.96 -6.89
C VAL A 359 -24.05 -5.58 -8.22
N THR A 360 -24.53 -5.06 -9.34
CA THR A 360 -24.22 -5.62 -10.66
C THR A 360 -22.74 -5.47 -11.01
N VAL A 361 -22.16 -4.28 -10.78
CA VAL A 361 -20.73 -4.05 -11.02
C VAL A 361 -19.87 -4.91 -10.09
N ALA A 362 -20.26 -5.03 -8.81
CA ALA A 362 -19.55 -5.91 -7.87
C ALA A 362 -19.55 -7.39 -8.31
N ILE A 363 -20.70 -7.90 -8.78
CA ILE A 363 -20.81 -9.27 -9.29
C ILE A 363 -19.98 -9.45 -10.56
N TYR A 364 -20.07 -8.53 -11.50
CA TYR A 364 -19.30 -8.57 -12.75
C TYR A 364 -17.79 -8.62 -12.47
N VAL A 365 -17.28 -7.66 -11.72
CA VAL A 365 -15.85 -7.59 -11.39
C VAL A 365 -15.43 -8.81 -10.57
N GLY A 366 -16.24 -9.22 -9.60
CA GLY A 366 -15.98 -10.41 -8.78
C GLY A 366 -15.82 -11.69 -9.62
N ILE A 367 -16.71 -11.91 -10.58
CA ILE A 367 -16.64 -13.09 -11.47
C ILE A 367 -15.42 -12.99 -12.39
N VAL A 368 -15.27 -11.88 -13.11
CA VAL A 368 -14.19 -11.73 -14.10
C VAL A 368 -12.82 -11.78 -13.44
N MET A 369 -12.63 -11.11 -12.31
CA MET A 369 -11.35 -11.15 -11.60
C MET A 369 -11.06 -12.50 -10.96
N THR A 370 -12.08 -13.23 -10.50
CA THR A 370 -11.89 -14.62 -10.02
C THR A 370 -11.38 -15.53 -11.15
N ILE A 371 -11.97 -15.42 -12.33
CA ILE A 371 -11.54 -16.18 -13.50
C ILE A 371 -10.11 -15.77 -13.88
N LEU A 372 -9.85 -14.47 -14.01
CA LEU A 372 -8.54 -13.94 -14.40
C LEU A 372 -7.44 -14.41 -13.45
N PHE A 373 -7.60 -14.17 -12.15
CA PHE A 373 -6.60 -14.58 -11.16
C PHE A 373 -6.43 -16.10 -11.10
N SER A 374 -7.51 -16.87 -11.26
CA SER A 374 -7.41 -18.35 -11.31
C SER A 374 -6.61 -18.85 -12.52
N VAL A 375 -6.76 -18.19 -13.67
CA VAL A 375 -6.00 -18.53 -14.88
C VAL A 375 -4.53 -18.15 -14.70
N LEU A 376 -4.26 -16.94 -14.21
CA LEU A 376 -2.89 -16.45 -13.99
C LEU A 376 -2.15 -17.28 -12.93
N ASP A 377 -2.85 -17.68 -11.86
CA ASP A 377 -2.28 -18.53 -10.83
C ASP A 377 -1.85 -19.91 -11.37
N LYS A 378 -2.68 -20.50 -12.21
CA LYS A 378 -2.38 -21.81 -12.84
C LYS A 378 -1.22 -21.76 -13.84
N ILE A 379 -1.03 -20.62 -14.54
CA ILE A 379 -0.02 -20.52 -15.61
C ILE A 379 1.32 -20.03 -15.07
N PHE A 380 1.29 -19.02 -14.21
CA PHE A 380 2.48 -18.28 -13.76
C PHE A 380 2.70 -18.32 -12.24
N GLY A 381 1.67 -18.63 -11.45
CA GLY A 381 1.67 -18.44 -10.00
C GLY A 381 1.43 -16.97 -9.61
N LEU A 382 0.37 -16.70 -8.84
CA LEU A 382 0.08 -15.34 -8.36
C LEU A 382 1.12 -14.86 -7.36
N ARG A 383 1.54 -15.75 -6.47
CA ARG A 383 2.41 -15.44 -5.34
C ARG A 383 3.84 -15.85 -5.62
N VAL A 384 4.76 -15.01 -5.20
CA VAL A 384 6.20 -15.34 -5.14
C VAL A 384 6.44 -16.46 -4.12
N SER A 385 7.61 -17.13 -4.19
CA SER A 385 7.98 -18.14 -3.22
C SER A 385 8.17 -17.55 -1.81
N GLU A 386 8.08 -18.40 -0.78
CA GLU A 386 8.32 -17.98 0.61
C GLU A 386 9.71 -17.34 0.80
N ALA A 387 10.73 -17.88 0.15
CA ALA A 387 12.09 -17.36 0.21
C ALA A 387 12.19 -15.94 -0.37
N GLU A 388 11.55 -15.69 -1.50
CA GLU A 388 11.48 -14.38 -2.15
C GLU A 388 10.72 -13.37 -1.30
N GLU A 389 9.56 -13.75 -0.75
CA GLU A 389 8.79 -12.89 0.14
C GLU A 389 9.56 -12.51 1.42
N ILE A 390 10.31 -13.46 2.01
CA ILE A 390 11.15 -13.21 3.19
C ILE A 390 12.27 -12.24 2.85
N LYS A 391 12.93 -12.42 1.71
CA LYS A 391 14.05 -11.59 1.28
C LYS A 391 13.61 -10.19 0.86
N GLY A 392 12.48 -10.10 0.18
CA GLY A 392 11.90 -8.86 -0.33
C GLY A 392 11.95 -8.75 -1.85
N LEU A 393 10.92 -8.16 -2.43
CA LEU A 393 10.72 -8.13 -3.88
C LEU A 393 11.64 -7.12 -4.59
N ASP A 394 12.19 -6.14 -3.88
CA ASP A 394 13.19 -5.23 -4.46
C ASP A 394 14.41 -6.00 -4.94
N MET A 395 14.87 -6.96 -4.15
CA MET A 395 16.01 -7.80 -4.50
C MET A 395 15.65 -8.87 -5.53
N GLU A 396 14.55 -9.57 -5.33
CA GLU A 396 14.24 -10.75 -6.14
C GLU A 396 13.69 -10.40 -7.51
N GLU A 397 12.83 -9.40 -7.60
CA GLU A 397 12.18 -9.01 -8.86
C GLU A 397 12.97 -7.93 -9.62
N HIS A 398 13.81 -7.12 -8.93
CA HIS A 398 14.48 -5.96 -9.52
C HIS A 398 16.00 -5.94 -9.30
N GLY A 399 16.56 -6.87 -8.54
CA GLY A 399 17.99 -6.92 -8.26
C GLY A 399 18.52 -5.81 -7.35
N LEU A 400 17.62 -5.07 -6.66
CA LEU A 400 18.01 -3.95 -5.80
C LEU A 400 18.21 -4.40 -4.36
N LEU A 401 19.40 -4.22 -3.80
CA LEU A 401 19.71 -4.55 -2.41
C LEU A 401 18.90 -3.68 -1.44
N SER A 402 18.70 -2.43 -1.76
CA SER A 402 17.89 -1.48 -0.97
C SER A 402 17.47 -0.31 -1.84
N SER A 403 16.22 0.10 -1.72
CA SER A 403 15.71 1.33 -2.33
C SER A 403 16.22 2.60 -1.62
N TYR A 404 16.88 2.45 -0.46
CA TYR A 404 17.38 3.52 0.40
C TYR A 404 18.89 3.44 0.62
N ALA A 405 19.63 2.98 -0.39
CA ALA A 405 21.09 2.78 -0.29
C ALA A 405 21.84 4.06 0.13
N ASP A 406 21.39 5.21 -0.33
CA ASP A 406 22.02 6.51 -0.05
C ASP A 406 21.76 7.05 1.38
N PHE A 407 20.82 6.47 2.12
CA PHE A 407 20.64 6.73 3.55
C PHE A 407 21.59 5.91 4.45
N MET A 408 22.36 5.01 3.87
CA MET A 408 23.45 4.38 4.57
C MET A 408 24.60 5.37 4.65
N PRO A 409 25.22 5.62 5.83
CA PRO A 409 26.39 6.46 5.88
C PRO A 409 27.43 5.89 4.90
N THR A 410 27.70 6.60 3.81
CA THR A 410 28.88 6.33 3.00
C THR A 410 30.05 6.36 3.97
N PRO A 411 30.94 5.35 4.00
CA PRO A 411 32.20 5.51 4.73
C PRO A 411 32.82 6.79 4.19
N MET A 412 32.87 7.84 5.02
CA MET A 412 33.64 9.03 4.69
C MET A 412 35.02 8.52 4.30
N GLU A 413 35.41 8.76 3.05
CA GLU A 413 36.78 8.56 2.63
C GLU A 413 37.66 9.14 3.72
N ALA A 414 38.57 8.32 4.22
CA ALA A 414 39.48 8.69 5.29
C ALA A 414 40.19 10.00 4.92
N GLN A 415 39.68 11.10 5.40
CA GLN A 415 40.45 12.33 5.46
C GLN A 415 41.57 12.05 6.45
N THR A 416 42.74 11.99 5.90
CA THR A 416 44.08 11.98 6.51
C THR A 416 44.07 12.23 8.01
N SER A 417 44.46 11.17 8.72
CA SER A 417 44.79 11.10 10.13
C SER A 417 45.55 12.31 10.67
N VAL A 418 44.91 13.06 11.55
CA VAL A 418 45.65 13.69 12.64
C VAL A 418 45.80 12.69 13.76
N THR A 419 46.97 12.13 13.90
CA THR A 419 47.32 11.20 14.97
C THR A 419 47.36 11.97 16.28
N THR A 420 46.28 11.97 17.03
CA THR A 420 46.28 12.36 18.43
C THR A 420 46.50 11.07 19.22
N THR A 421 47.72 10.89 19.72
CA THR A 421 48.08 9.80 20.61
C THR A 421 47.36 10.01 21.93
N TYR A 422 46.25 9.33 22.15
CA TYR A 422 45.63 9.22 23.46
C TYR A 422 46.34 8.14 24.22
N VAL A 423 47.13 8.54 25.20
CA VAL A 423 47.70 7.61 26.22
C VAL A 423 46.60 7.37 27.25
N ALA A 424 45.99 6.20 27.22
CA ALA A 424 45.03 5.79 28.24
C ALA A 424 45.76 5.58 29.58
N PRO A 425 45.21 6.02 30.72
CA PRO A 425 45.75 5.70 32.02
C PRO A 425 45.71 4.19 32.24
N ALA A 426 46.80 3.60 32.75
CA ALA A 426 46.88 2.20 33.10
C ALA A 426 45.81 1.85 34.15
N ALA A 427 44.87 0.97 33.78
CA ALA A 427 43.88 0.45 34.71
C ALA A 427 44.58 -0.48 35.76
N ALA A 428 44.31 -0.22 37.03
CA ALA A 428 44.71 -1.10 38.11
C ALA A 428 44.04 -2.47 37.97
N PRO A 429 44.72 -3.58 38.31
CA PRO A 429 44.14 -4.91 38.18
C PRO A 429 43.00 -5.11 39.20
N VAL A 430 41.78 -5.34 38.68
CA VAL A 430 40.62 -5.71 39.49
C VAL A 430 40.80 -7.17 39.96
N ALA A 431 40.77 -7.38 41.25
CA ALA A 431 40.86 -8.71 41.84
C ALA A 431 39.65 -9.57 41.41
N LYS A 432 39.90 -10.73 40.80
CA LYS A 432 38.84 -11.71 40.46
C LYS A 432 38.22 -12.25 41.74
N ALA A 433 36.93 -12.04 41.93
CA ALA A 433 36.15 -12.68 42.96
C ALA A 433 36.11 -14.21 42.73
N VAL A 434 36.56 -14.97 43.70
CA VAL A 434 36.54 -16.44 43.68
C VAL A 434 35.09 -16.88 43.89
N GLY A 435 34.47 -17.50 42.89
CA GLY A 435 33.14 -18.10 43.00
C GLY A 435 32.06 -17.53 42.07
N ALA A 436 32.33 -16.53 41.22
CA ALA A 436 31.37 -16.00 40.29
C ALA A 436 31.04 -16.97 39.15
N LYS A 437 29.74 -17.19 38.85
CA LYS A 437 29.31 -17.95 37.67
C LYS A 437 29.86 -17.26 36.41
N LYS A 438 30.51 -18.05 35.55
CA LYS A 438 31.10 -17.52 34.32
C LYS A 438 30.00 -16.93 33.42
N MET A 439 30.18 -15.68 33.01
CA MET A 439 29.32 -15.00 32.05
C MET A 439 30.06 -14.88 30.73
N SER A 440 29.35 -15.13 29.63
CA SER A 440 29.90 -15.02 28.28
C SER A 440 29.00 -14.22 27.37
N LYS A 441 29.59 -13.30 26.61
CA LYS A 441 28.90 -12.60 25.51
C LYS A 441 29.10 -13.40 24.23
N VAL A 442 27.97 -13.82 23.63
CA VAL A 442 27.96 -14.47 22.34
C VAL A 442 27.51 -13.46 21.30
N VAL A 443 28.33 -13.25 20.28
CA VAL A 443 28.05 -12.36 19.15
C VAL A 443 27.97 -13.20 17.88
N ILE A 444 26.83 -13.16 17.20
CA ILE A 444 26.57 -13.90 15.96
C ILE A 444 26.42 -12.90 14.84
N ILE A 445 27.28 -12.96 13.83
CA ILE A 445 27.11 -12.16 12.59
C ILE A 445 26.71 -13.10 11.48
N THR A 446 25.50 -12.91 10.94
CA THR A 446 24.92 -13.79 9.91
C THR A 446 24.14 -13.02 8.86
N SER A 447 23.61 -13.73 7.86
CA SER A 447 22.71 -13.17 6.85
C SER A 447 21.37 -12.75 7.47
N GLN A 448 20.81 -11.64 7.00
CA GLN A 448 19.46 -11.17 7.42
C GLN A 448 18.38 -12.24 7.15
N THR A 449 18.49 -12.99 6.07
CA THR A 449 17.51 -14.02 5.68
C THR A 449 17.37 -15.17 6.67
N ARG A 450 18.39 -15.42 7.49
CA ARG A 450 18.41 -16.49 8.50
C ARG A 450 18.09 -16.01 9.91
N PHE A 451 17.92 -14.72 10.11
CA PHE A 451 17.75 -14.13 11.44
C PHE A 451 16.48 -14.64 12.15
N GLU A 452 15.33 -14.70 11.46
CA GLU A 452 14.09 -15.15 12.10
C GLU A 452 14.16 -16.61 12.55
N ALA A 453 14.76 -17.48 11.75
CA ALA A 453 14.99 -18.87 12.13
C ALA A 453 15.92 -18.99 13.35
N LEU A 454 16.99 -18.17 13.38
CA LEU A 454 17.91 -18.10 14.53
C LEU A 454 17.19 -17.62 15.79
N LYS A 455 16.39 -16.56 15.69
CA LYS A 455 15.62 -16.00 16.80
C LYS A 455 14.69 -17.06 17.42
N VAL A 456 13.88 -17.73 16.60
CA VAL A 456 12.98 -18.79 17.06
C VAL A 456 13.73 -19.94 17.74
N ALA A 457 14.90 -20.30 17.23
CA ALA A 457 15.71 -21.37 17.84
C ALA A 457 16.34 -20.94 19.18
N LEU A 458 16.76 -19.69 19.30
CA LEU A 458 17.30 -19.14 20.55
C LEU A 458 16.22 -18.96 21.62
N ASP A 459 15.01 -18.53 21.23
CA ASP A 459 13.85 -18.45 22.14
C ASP A 459 13.50 -19.84 22.71
N LYS A 460 13.49 -20.88 21.87
CA LYS A 460 13.28 -22.28 22.32
C LYS A 460 14.37 -22.78 23.28
N LEU A 461 15.57 -22.23 23.19
CA LEU A 461 16.67 -22.54 24.11
C LEU A 461 16.53 -21.77 25.43
N GLY A 462 15.56 -20.84 25.54
CA GLY A 462 15.32 -20.02 26.73
C GLY A 462 16.12 -18.71 26.75
N ILE A 463 16.62 -18.24 25.60
CA ILE A 463 17.31 -16.94 25.51
C ILE A 463 16.24 -15.87 25.20
N THR A 464 15.87 -15.08 26.20
CA THR A 464 14.85 -14.04 26.12
C THR A 464 15.44 -12.65 25.83
N GLY A 465 16.72 -12.42 26.14
CA GLY A 465 17.41 -11.14 25.97
C GLY A 465 18.47 -11.19 24.86
N MET A 466 18.22 -10.43 23.76
CA MET A 466 19.22 -10.25 22.71
C MET A 466 19.16 -8.84 22.12
N THR A 467 20.32 -8.32 21.73
CA THR A 467 20.45 -7.05 21.01
C THR A 467 20.74 -7.35 19.55
N VAL A 468 19.96 -6.74 18.64
CA VAL A 468 20.07 -6.97 17.20
C VAL A 468 20.47 -5.69 16.50
N THR A 469 21.56 -5.74 15.73
CA THR A 469 22.07 -4.59 14.96
C THR A 469 22.22 -5.00 13.49
N LYS A 470 21.69 -4.20 12.58
CA LYS A 470 21.98 -4.35 11.15
C LYS A 470 23.40 -3.86 10.88
N VAL A 471 24.20 -4.66 10.22
CA VAL A 471 25.59 -4.35 9.89
C VAL A 471 25.89 -4.67 8.44
N LEU A 472 26.94 -4.06 7.90
CA LEU A 472 27.47 -4.39 6.58
C LEU A 472 28.71 -5.23 6.72
N GLY A 473 28.78 -6.33 5.99
CA GLY A 473 29.92 -7.24 5.98
C GLY A 473 30.70 -7.17 4.69
N TYR A 474 32.03 -7.08 4.78
CA TYR A 474 32.98 -7.26 3.69
C TYR A 474 33.72 -8.59 3.84
N GLY A 475 33.85 -9.34 2.75
CA GLY A 475 34.56 -10.63 2.81
C GLY A 475 34.61 -11.34 1.45
N ILE A 476 35.04 -12.61 1.46
CA ILE A 476 35.23 -13.47 0.27
C ILE A 476 33.93 -13.67 -0.52
N GLN A 477 32.79 -13.53 0.11
CA GLN A 477 31.50 -13.50 -0.58
C GLN A 477 31.42 -12.21 -1.39
N LYS A 478 31.78 -12.32 -2.67
CA LYS A 478 31.60 -11.21 -3.62
C LYS A 478 30.11 -10.92 -3.72
N GLY A 479 29.72 -9.66 -3.56
CA GLY A 479 28.34 -9.19 -3.77
C GLY A 479 27.88 -9.54 -5.17
N SER A 480 26.56 -9.60 -5.38
CA SER A 480 25.99 -9.65 -6.72
C SER A 480 26.34 -8.35 -7.46
N THR A 481 26.67 -8.46 -8.72
CA THR A 481 26.86 -7.31 -9.58
C THR A 481 25.50 -6.67 -9.81
N GLU A 482 25.30 -5.44 -9.36
CA GLU A 482 24.10 -4.67 -9.62
C GLU A 482 24.26 -3.84 -10.88
N MET A 483 23.20 -3.73 -11.68
CA MET A 483 23.16 -2.83 -12.82
C MET A 483 22.34 -1.59 -12.45
N TYR A 484 22.96 -0.45 -12.42
CA TYR A 484 22.28 0.84 -12.29
C TYR A 484 22.48 1.66 -13.56
N ARG A 485 21.40 1.99 -14.28
CA ARG A 485 21.41 2.76 -15.53
C ARG A 485 22.37 2.20 -16.59
N GLY A 486 22.51 0.86 -16.65
CA GLY A 486 23.40 0.20 -17.60
C GLY A 486 24.88 0.16 -17.19
N ALA A 487 25.23 0.67 -16.01
CA ALA A 487 26.58 0.54 -15.42
C ALA A 487 26.58 -0.54 -14.33
N GLU A 488 27.67 -1.30 -14.27
CA GLU A 488 27.90 -2.33 -13.26
C GLU A 488 28.32 -1.67 -11.94
N VAL A 489 27.51 -1.86 -10.88
CA VAL A 489 27.84 -1.41 -9.54
C VAL A 489 28.33 -2.60 -8.72
N ALA A 490 29.61 -2.62 -8.37
CA ALA A 490 30.16 -3.65 -7.49
C ALA A 490 29.72 -3.40 -6.04
N ALA A 491 28.76 -4.17 -5.53
CA ALA A 491 28.41 -4.15 -4.12
C ALA A 491 29.52 -4.81 -3.29
N HIS A 492 30.39 -3.99 -2.71
CA HIS A 492 31.49 -4.47 -1.87
C HIS A 492 31.06 -4.85 -0.45
N LEU A 493 29.91 -4.38 0.01
CA LEU A 493 29.37 -4.59 1.34
C LEU A 493 28.03 -5.33 1.28
N LEU A 494 27.91 -6.42 2.02
CA LEU A 494 26.67 -7.21 2.08
C LEU A 494 25.92 -6.93 3.38
N PRO A 495 24.58 -6.81 3.35
CA PRO A 495 23.76 -6.64 4.56
C PRO A 495 23.83 -7.90 5.41
N LYS A 496 24.20 -7.72 6.68
CA LYS A 496 24.28 -8.75 7.71
C LYS A 496 23.52 -8.30 8.96
N VAL A 497 23.28 -9.25 9.86
CA VAL A 497 22.75 -8.98 11.19
C VAL A 497 23.78 -9.42 12.22
N LYS A 498 24.02 -8.55 13.19
CA LYS A 498 24.80 -8.85 14.39
C LYS A 498 23.82 -9.06 15.54
N VAL A 499 23.82 -10.24 16.13
CA VAL A 499 23.01 -10.62 17.28
C VAL A 499 23.93 -10.78 18.46
N GLU A 500 23.68 -10.06 19.54
CA GLU A 500 24.51 -10.07 20.76
C GLU A 500 23.64 -10.51 21.94
N MET A 501 24.14 -11.41 22.75
CA MET A 501 23.51 -11.90 23.97
C MET A 501 24.53 -12.21 25.03
N ILE A 502 24.14 -12.10 26.29
CA ILE A 502 24.97 -12.52 27.43
C ILE A 502 24.30 -13.75 28.04
N VAL A 503 25.07 -14.81 28.18
CA VAL A 503 24.63 -16.11 28.74
C VAL A 503 25.46 -16.51 29.93
N SER A 504 24.83 -17.14 30.89
CA SER A 504 25.47 -17.68 32.10
C SER A 504 24.84 -19.01 32.53
N ALA A 505 23.51 -19.07 32.66
CA ALA A 505 22.79 -20.29 33.03
C ALA A 505 22.76 -21.30 31.87
N ILE A 506 22.65 -20.83 30.64
CA ILE A 506 22.65 -21.65 29.43
C ILE A 506 24.11 -21.84 28.99
N PRO A 507 24.60 -23.10 28.83
CA PRO A 507 25.93 -23.34 28.33
C PRO A 507 26.17 -22.72 26.96
N VAL A 508 27.29 -22.02 26.79
CA VAL A 508 27.69 -21.38 25.54
C VAL A 508 27.68 -22.36 24.37
N GLU A 509 28.08 -23.60 24.61
CA GLU A 509 28.12 -24.67 23.61
C GLU A 509 26.73 -24.98 23.04
N ASN A 510 25.65 -24.91 23.85
CA ASN A 510 24.28 -25.12 23.38
C ASN A 510 23.86 -24.00 22.44
N VAL A 511 24.20 -22.75 22.76
CA VAL A 511 23.92 -21.59 21.91
C VAL A 511 24.65 -21.71 20.57
N VAL A 512 25.95 -22.05 20.63
CA VAL A 512 26.77 -22.23 19.42
C VAL A 512 26.26 -23.37 18.54
N ASN A 513 25.90 -24.51 19.13
CA ASN A 513 25.42 -25.66 18.40
C ASN A 513 24.03 -25.37 17.75
N THR A 514 23.12 -24.73 18.48
CA THR A 514 21.83 -24.29 17.97
C THR A 514 22.00 -23.31 16.80
N ALA A 515 22.85 -22.30 16.97
CA ALA A 515 23.13 -21.34 15.91
C ALA A 515 23.75 -22.01 14.67
N LYS A 516 24.71 -22.94 14.86
CA LYS A 516 25.29 -23.71 13.75
C LYS A 516 24.25 -24.53 13.00
N GLN A 517 23.37 -25.22 13.70
CA GLN A 517 22.33 -26.03 13.06
C GLN A 517 21.42 -25.21 12.19
N VAL A 518 21.01 -24.02 12.64
CA VAL A 518 20.08 -23.15 11.94
C VAL A 518 20.74 -22.38 10.81
N LEU A 519 21.99 -21.92 11.01
CA LEU A 519 22.66 -21.01 10.09
C LEU A 519 23.47 -21.71 9.00
N TYR A 520 23.79 -22.98 9.18
CA TYR A 520 24.64 -23.74 8.24
C TYR A 520 23.95 -23.96 6.90
N THR A 521 24.62 -23.54 5.82
CA THR A 521 24.23 -23.79 4.43
C THR A 521 25.32 -24.51 3.63
N GLY A 522 26.52 -24.61 4.18
CA GLY A 522 27.69 -25.15 3.48
C GLY A 522 28.28 -24.18 2.46
N LYS A 523 27.82 -22.94 2.41
CA LYS A 523 28.30 -21.91 1.47
C LYS A 523 29.01 -20.78 2.21
N TYR A 524 29.86 -20.05 1.50
CA TYR A 524 30.43 -18.82 2.03
C TYR A 524 29.32 -17.84 2.39
N GLY A 525 29.35 -17.26 3.60
CA GLY A 525 28.36 -16.26 4.02
C GLY A 525 27.47 -16.68 5.17
N ASP A 526 27.53 -17.91 5.65
CA ASP A 526 26.78 -18.43 6.81
C ASP A 526 27.01 -17.59 8.08
N GLY A 527 28.16 -16.96 8.21
CA GLY A 527 28.45 -16.05 9.30
C GLY A 527 29.59 -16.53 10.21
N LYS A 528 29.74 -15.84 11.33
CA LYS A 528 30.72 -16.15 12.37
C LYS A 528 30.10 -15.95 13.74
N ILE A 529 30.54 -16.75 14.71
CA ILE A 529 30.17 -16.64 16.11
C ILE A 529 31.43 -16.27 16.89
N PHE A 530 31.35 -15.21 17.67
CA PHE A 530 32.42 -14.74 18.55
C PHE A 530 31.97 -14.91 20.00
N ILE A 531 32.88 -15.34 20.85
CA ILE A 531 32.64 -15.58 22.26
C ILE A 531 33.64 -14.76 23.05
N TYR A 532 33.11 -13.95 23.98
CA TYR A 532 33.92 -13.09 24.85
C TYR A 532 33.59 -13.42 26.31
N ASP A 533 34.56 -13.34 27.18
CA ASP A 533 34.33 -13.34 28.61
C ASP A 533 33.78 -11.97 29.04
N VAL A 534 32.76 -11.98 29.90
CA VAL A 534 32.15 -10.76 30.44
C VAL A 534 32.61 -10.60 31.87
N GLU A 535 33.23 -9.46 32.16
CA GLU A 535 33.80 -9.18 33.47
C GLU A 535 32.70 -8.92 34.50
N ASP A 536 31.74 -8.08 34.14
CA ASP A 536 30.57 -7.76 34.96
C ASP A 536 29.39 -7.27 34.10
N VAL A 537 28.17 -7.30 34.66
CA VAL A 537 26.93 -6.75 34.10
C VAL A 537 26.23 -5.99 35.20
N VAL A 538 25.76 -4.79 34.89
CA VAL A 538 24.99 -3.95 35.84
C VAL A 538 23.60 -3.68 35.27
N LYS A 539 22.58 -4.00 36.03
CA LYS A 539 21.17 -3.71 35.69
C LYS A 539 20.83 -2.26 36.06
N ILE A 540 20.63 -1.41 35.08
CA ILE A 540 20.42 0.04 35.28
C ILE A 540 19.23 0.32 36.21
N ARG A 541 18.16 -0.46 36.10
CA ARG A 541 16.92 -0.25 36.88
C ARG A 541 17.08 -0.49 38.37
N THR A 542 17.84 -1.53 38.75
CA THR A 542 17.93 -2.02 40.15
C THR A 542 19.31 -1.84 40.77
N GLY A 543 20.36 -1.62 39.95
CA GLY A 543 21.75 -1.59 40.41
C GLY A 543 22.34 -2.97 40.69
N GLU A 544 21.62 -4.05 40.42
CA GLU A 544 22.11 -5.42 40.56
C GLU A 544 23.32 -5.62 39.64
N THR A 545 24.31 -6.45 40.11
CA THR A 545 25.55 -6.73 39.37
C THR A 545 25.70 -8.23 39.12
N GLY A 546 26.56 -8.59 38.18
CA GLY A 546 26.92 -9.97 37.88
C GLY A 546 25.77 -10.82 37.38
N TYR A 547 25.68 -12.06 37.89
CA TYR A 547 24.68 -13.04 37.48
C TYR A 547 23.25 -12.57 37.76
N ASP A 548 23.01 -11.90 38.89
CA ASP A 548 21.67 -11.44 39.29
C ASP A 548 21.13 -10.33 38.37
N ALA A 549 22.02 -9.52 37.81
CA ALA A 549 21.69 -8.52 36.82
C ALA A 549 21.10 -9.11 35.50
N LEU A 550 21.39 -10.37 35.20
CA LEU A 550 20.88 -11.10 34.03
C LEU A 550 19.55 -11.79 34.26
N GLN A 551 19.03 -11.80 35.50
CA GLN A 551 17.77 -12.46 35.83
C GLN A 551 16.63 -11.47 35.70
N ASP A 552 15.66 -11.73 34.81
CA ASP A 552 14.40 -11.00 34.73
C ASP A 552 13.33 -11.79 35.50
N TYR A 553 13.10 -11.37 36.74
CA TYR A 553 11.96 -11.87 37.50
C TYR A 553 10.72 -11.12 37.08
N PRO A 554 9.55 -11.81 36.92
CA PRO A 554 8.27 -11.13 36.70
C PRO A 554 8.03 -10.15 37.83
N ILE A 555 7.63 -8.91 37.50
CA ILE A 555 7.19 -7.93 38.48
C ILE A 555 5.83 -8.42 38.99
N GLU A 556 5.73 -8.81 40.26
CA GLU A 556 4.42 -8.88 40.90
C GLU A 556 3.87 -7.45 40.92
N GLU A 557 2.83 -7.21 40.12
CA GLU A 557 2.06 -5.96 40.20
C GLU A 557 1.48 -5.83 41.60
N LYS A 558 1.98 -4.84 42.35
CA LYS A 558 1.39 -4.40 43.63
C LYS A 558 0.27 -3.38 43.40
#